data_07009d85d91edbfe6907588708e0e4f8
#
_entry.id   07009d85d91edbfe6907588708e0e4f8
#
_cell.length_a   1.000
_cell.length_b   1.000
_cell.length_c   1.000
_cell.angle_alpha   90.00
_cell.angle_beta   90.00
_cell.angle_gamma   90.00
#
_symmetry.space_group_name_H-M   'P 1'
#
loop_
_entity.id
_entity.type
_entity.pdbx_description
1 polymer ?
#
loop_
_entity_poly.entity_id
_entity_poly.type
_entity_poly.pdbx_seq_one_letter_code
_entity_poly.pdbx_strand_id
1 'polypeptide(L)'
;MIRISLRFFYQLGAVLHPIGNLKSEMKLSEVWSPLYAAQKELEELLRVDWFTPAVKTAATPGLDLHSALKAITDRTDFDAEVSVMEASTVTTALADFETVLKIELHNADSYFVTRKGGYDTQVLVSNAEENFPSDLGVKVPAAIPDVRDAGKCLAFEMNTACGFHVLRATEAVCRVYWEAVTKKMAHPRPKTMGTYARKLEELNKGAKKTVSAIKQLTELHRNPLIHPNDSLTLDEAKALMGCVRA
;
A
#
# COMPACT_ATOMS: atom_id res chain seq x y z
N MET A 1 -3.67 4.81 -2.25
CA MET A 1 -2.85 4.65 -1.03
C MET A 1 -1.41 4.60 -1.47
N ILE A 2 -0.55 5.41 -0.88
CA ILE A 2 0.87 5.52 -1.24
C ILE A 2 1.67 4.89 -0.11
N ARG A 3 2.59 3.99 -0.45
CA ARG A 3 3.49 3.36 0.53
C ARG A 3 4.70 4.26 0.73
N ILE A 4 4.94 4.65 1.97
CA ILE A 4 6.11 5.42 2.37
C ILE A 4 7.10 4.50 3.10
N SER A 5 8.39 4.59 2.76
CA SER A 5 9.43 3.86 3.45
C SER A 5 10.01 4.70 4.59
N LEU A 6 9.81 4.27 5.84
CA LEU A 6 10.49 4.90 6.99
C LEU A 6 12.01 4.89 6.84
N ARG A 7 12.56 3.85 6.20
CA ARG A 7 13.99 3.75 5.88
C ARG A 7 14.44 4.92 5.00
N PHE A 8 13.61 5.35 4.06
CA PHE A 8 13.95 6.48 3.18
C PHE A 8 14.14 7.76 3.98
N PHE A 9 13.21 8.09 4.90
CA PHE A 9 13.36 9.30 5.74
C PHE A 9 14.52 9.20 6.71
N TYR A 10 14.78 8.00 7.27
CA TYR A 10 15.96 7.79 8.10
C TYR A 10 17.25 8.03 7.31
N GLN A 11 17.34 7.50 6.10
CA GLN A 11 18.50 7.64 5.21
C GLN A 11 18.67 9.09 4.75
N LEU A 12 17.59 9.76 4.37
CA LEU A 12 17.59 11.20 4.05
C LEU A 12 18.15 12.03 5.23
N GLY A 13 17.65 11.81 6.44
CA GLY A 13 18.16 12.50 7.64
C GLY A 13 19.63 12.20 7.91
N ALA A 14 20.05 10.94 7.77
CA ALA A 14 21.45 10.54 7.98
C ALA A 14 22.42 11.20 6.99
N VAL A 15 21.96 11.48 5.77
CA VAL A 15 22.79 12.11 4.70
C VAL A 15 22.73 13.64 4.80
N LEU A 16 21.58 14.22 5.17
CA LEU A 16 21.44 15.67 5.29
C LEU A 16 22.08 16.25 6.57
N HIS A 17 21.94 15.53 7.69
CA HIS A 17 22.42 16.04 8.98
C HIS A 17 23.91 16.46 9.02
N PRO A 18 24.86 15.69 8.44
CA PRO A 18 26.27 16.06 8.40
C PRO A 18 26.56 17.39 7.68
N ILE A 19 25.69 17.76 6.71
CA ILE A 19 25.86 19.01 5.93
C ILE A 19 25.71 20.26 6.79
N GLY A 20 24.95 20.17 7.89
CA GLY A 20 24.83 21.26 8.87
C GLY A 20 26.17 21.67 9.50
N ASN A 21 27.21 20.83 9.37
CA ASN A 21 28.56 21.12 9.84
C ASN A 21 29.49 21.70 8.75
N LEU A 22 28.95 22.02 7.57
CA LEU A 22 29.74 22.63 6.49
C LEU A 22 30.27 24.00 6.92
N LYS A 23 31.60 24.19 6.80
CA LYS A 23 32.27 25.42 7.16
C LYS A 23 33.01 25.97 5.95
N SER A 24 33.26 27.28 5.98
CA SER A 24 34.26 27.91 5.10
C SER A 24 35.65 27.30 5.35
N GLU A 25 36.51 27.42 4.35
CA GLU A 25 37.89 26.90 4.38
C GLU A 25 38.05 25.38 4.32
N MET A 26 36.93 24.62 4.34
CA MET A 26 36.97 23.21 4.02
C MET A 26 37.27 22.99 2.51
N LYS A 27 38.19 22.08 2.19
CA LYS A 27 38.48 21.76 0.79
C LYS A 27 37.29 21.03 0.14
N LEU A 28 37.04 21.35 -1.11
CA LEU A 28 35.98 20.68 -1.85
C LEU A 28 36.19 19.15 -1.89
N SER A 29 37.44 18.66 -2.01
CA SER A 29 37.77 17.23 -1.96
C SER A 29 37.29 16.51 -0.68
N GLU A 30 37.19 17.22 0.43
CA GLU A 30 36.75 16.66 1.72
C GLU A 30 35.23 16.59 1.85
N VAL A 31 34.53 17.56 1.26
CA VAL A 31 33.07 17.72 1.44
C VAL A 31 32.24 17.32 0.23
N TRP A 32 32.86 17.16 -0.94
CA TRP A 32 32.14 16.90 -2.18
C TRP A 32 31.24 15.64 -2.11
N SER A 33 31.82 14.53 -1.61
CA SER A 33 31.08 13.24 -1.55
C SER A 33 29.82 13.31 -0.67
N PRO A 34 29.87 13.82 0.56
CA PRO A 34 28.65 14.00 1.36
C PRO A 34 27.66 15.00 0.76
N LEU A 35 28.12 16.10 0.14
CA LEU A 35 27.24 17.06 -0.52
C LEU A 35 26.54 16.44 -1.73
N TYR A 36 27.26 15.69 -2.54
CA TYR A 36 26.70 14.99 -3.70
C TYR A 36 25.71 13.90 -3.29
N ALA A 37 26.01 13.12 -2.25
CA ALA A 37 25.08 12.13 -1.72
C ALA A 37 23.77 12.80 -1.25
N ALA A 38 23.85 13.89 -0.54
CA ALA A 38 22.69 14.65 -0.12
C ALA A 38 21.87 15.23 -1.27
N GLN A 39 22.55 15.77 -2.28
CA GLN A 39 21.90 16.24 -3.49
C GLN A 39 21.09 15.11 -4.15
N LYS A 40 21.64 13.89 -4.25
CA LYS A 40 20.96 12.76 -4.87
C LYS A 40 19.76 12.26 -4.08
N GLU A 41 19.88 12.15 -2.76
CA GLU A 41 18.73 11.77 -1.91
C GLU A 41 17.62 12.82 -1.95
N LEU A 42 17.98 14.10 -2.02
CA LEU A 42 17.04 15.20 -2.16
C LEU A 42 16.37 15.22 -3.53
N GLU A 43 17.11 14.94 -4.62
CA GLU A 43 16.55 14.77 -5.96
C GLU A 43 15.52 13.63 -5.98
N GLU A 44 15.80 12.51 -5.32
CA GLU A 44 14.87 11.39 -5.24
C GLU A 44 13.61 11.79 -4.47
N LEU A 45 13.74 12.48 -3.35
CA LEU A 45 12.61 13.02 -2.59
C LEU A 45 11.71 13.92 -3.44
N LEU A 46 12.32 14.87 -4.17
CA LEU A 46 11.61 15.89 -4.95
C LEU A 46 10.95 15.32 -6.23
N ARG A 47 11.44 14.17 -6.74
CA ARG A 47 10.90 13.50 -7.94
C ARG A 47 9.66 12.65 -7.69
N VAL A 48 9.37 12.31 -6.44
CA VAL A 48 8.31 11.34 -6.14
C VAL A 48 6.96 12.00 -6.05
N ASP A 49 6.02 11.61 -6.94
CA ASP A 49 4.67 12.18 -7.05
C ASP A 49 3.84 12.15 -5.75
N TRP A 50 4.20 11.29 -4.78
CA TRP A 50 3.51 11.22 -3.50
C TRP A 50 3.95 12.31 -2.50
N PHE A 51 5.13 12.90 -2.69
CA PHE A 51 5.62 13.98 -1.83
C PHE A 51 4.73 15.22 -1.91
N THR A 52 4.20 15.48 -3.09
CA THR A 52 3.38 16.65 -3.37
C THR A 52 2.07 16.75 -2.56
N PRO A 53 1.31 15.69 -2.25
CA PRO A 53 0.10 15.82 -1.44
C PRO A 53 0.34 15.93 0.06
N ALA A 54 1.37 15.24 0.59
CA ALA A 54 1.60 15.11 2.03
C ALA A 54 2.63 16.10 2.59
N VAL A 55 3.58 16.57 1.77
CA VAL A 55 4.73 17.39 2.17
C VAL A 55 4.95 18.52 1.16
N LYS A 56 3.87 19.18 0.80
CA LYS A 56 3.82 20.15 -0.30
C LYS A 56 4.64 21.42 -0.07
N THR A 57 4.68 21.89 1.17
CA THR A 57 5.32 23.15 1.52
C THR A 57 6.84 23.00 1.59
N ALA A 58 7.36 21.81 1.92
CA ALA A 58 8.79 21.53 1.95
C ALA A 58 9.43 21.45 0.56
N ALA A 59 8.65 21.37 -0.52
CA ALA A 59 9.18 21.30 -1.89
C ALA A 59 9.99 22.55 -2.26
N THR A 60 9.52 23.75 -1.92
CA THR A 60 10.24 25.00 -2.22
C THR A 60 11.59 25.08 -1.52
N PRO A 61 11.67 25.00 -0.16
CA PRO A 61 12.97 25.00 0.51
C PRO A 61 13.83 23.79 0.14
N GLY A 62 13.24 22.65 -0.28
CA GLY A 62 13.97 21.53 -0.82
C GLY A 62 14.66 21.84 -2.16
N LEU A 63 14.00 22.56 -3.06
CA LEU A 63 14.59 23.04 -4.31
C LEU A 63 15.69 24.09 -4.08
N ASP A 64 15.52 24.97 -3.09
CA ASP A 64 16.52 25.95 -2.71
C ASP A 64 17.78 25.25 -2.16
N LEU A 65 17.62 24.27 -1.27
CA LEU A 65 18.73 23.46 -0.78
C LEU A 65 19.40 22.67 -1.91
N HIS A 66 18.61 22.04 -2.78
CA HIS A 66 19.16 21.32 -3.94
C HIS A 66 20.01 22.24 -4.82
N SER A 67 19.53 23.45 -5.10
CA SER A 67 20.24 24.44 -5.90
C SER A 67 21.54 24.89 -5.23
N ALA A 68 21.52 25.11 -3.93
CA ALA A 68 22.70 25.47 -3.14
C ALA A 68 23.75 24.33 -3.14
N LEU A 69 23.33 23.08 -2.96
CA LEU A 69 24.22 21.92 -3.04
C LEU A 69 24.82 21.76 -4.44
N LYS A 70 23.99 21.89 -5.47
CA LYS A 70 24.40 21.77 -6.86
C LYS A 70 25.45 22.82 -7.24
N ALA A 71 25.34 24.03 -6.76
CA ALA A 71 26.31 25.10 -7.03
C ALA A 71 27.73 24.72 -6.57
N ILE A 72 27.86 23.94 -5.48
CA ILE A 72 29.14 23.45 -4.97
C ILE A 72 29.56 22.16 -5.70
N THR A 73 28.66 21.22 -5.88
CA THR A 73 28.98 19.89 -6.45
C THR A 73 29.30 19.93 -7.95
N ASP A 74 28.84 20.94 -8.69
CA ASP A 74 29.17 21.17 -10.09
C ASP A 74 30.59 21.74 -10.29
N ARG A 75 31.28 22.16 -9.21
CA ARG A 75 32.66 22.64 -9.30
C ARG A 75 33.62 21.50 -9.61
N THR A 76 34.63 21.78 -10.43
CA THR A 76 35.64 20.82 -10.86
C THR A 76 37.00 20.98 -10.17
N ASP A 77 37.23 22.10 -9.48
CA ASP A 77 38.43 22.37 -8.71
C ASP A 77 38.32 21.81 -7.30
N PHE A 78 38.77 20.60 -7.09
CA PHE A 78 38.69 19.90 -5.81
C PHE A 78 39.66 20.42 -4.74
N ASP A 79 40.68 21.21 -5.13
CA ASP A 79 41.59 21.87 -4.19
C ASP A 79 41.07 23.21 -3.69
N ALA A 80 40.07 23.75 -4.36
CA ALA A 80 39.43 25.00 -3.93
C ALA A 80 38.68 24.83 -2.62
N GLU A 81 38.68 25.86 -1.81
CA GLU A 81 37.94 25.92 -0.56
C GLU A 81 36.48 26.31 -0.77
N VAL A 82 35.63 25.88 0.16
CA VAL A 82 34.23 26.34 0.27
C VAL A 82 34.23 27.75 0.82
N SER A 83 33.65 28.70 0.11
CA SER A 83 33.54 30.09 0.54
C SER A 83 32.56 30.25 1.72
N VAL A 84 32.71 31.33 2.48
CA VAL A 84 31.78 31.71 3.57
C VAL A 84 30.35 31.81 3.05
N MET A 85 30.15 32.35 1.85
CA MET A 85 28.83 32.52 1.27
C MET A 85 28.20 31.14 0.89
N GLU A 86 28.96 30.26 0.28
CA GLU A 86 28.47 28.90 -0.07
C GLU A 86 28.09 28.12 1.19
N ALA A 87 28.96 28.09 2.20
CA ALA A 87 28.67 27.42 3.46
C ALA A 87 27.41 28.00 4.15
N SER A 88 27.28 29.30 4.22
CA SER A 88 26.12 29.97 4.78
C SER A 88 24.83 29.68 3.99
N THR A 89 24.89 29.71 2.65
CA THR A 89 23.74 29.44 1.81
C THR A 89 23.23 28.01 2.00
N VAL A 90 24.13 27.02 2.01
CA VAL A 90 23.76 25.62 2.20
C VAL A 90 23.21 25.37 3.60
N THR A 91 23.86 25.89 4.66
CA THR A 91 23.42 25.63 6.03
C THR A 91 22.09 26.32 6.33
N THR A 92 21.86 27.54 5.79
CA THR A 92 20.58 28.24 5.93
C THR A 92 19.47 27.46 5.17
N ALA A 93 19.69 27.12 3.90
CA ALA A 93 18.72 26.36 3.12
C ALA A 93 18.39 24.99 3.75
N LEU A 94 19.39 24.31 4.35
CA LEU A 94 19.16 23.08 5.09
C LEU A 94 18.26 23.31 6.31
N ALA A 95 18.54 24.33 7.12
CA ALA A 95 17.76 24.67 8.31
C ALA A 95 16.29 24.99 7.95
N ASP A 96 16.08 25.75 6.88
CA ASP A 96 14.75 26.09 6.38
C ASP A 96 14.00 24.83 5.89
N PHE A 97 14.66 24.01 5.09
CA PHE A 97 14.09 22.75 4.61
C PHE A 97 13.73 21.80 5.77
N GLU A 98 14.66 21.56 6.69
CA GLU A 98 14.40 20.70 7.85
C GLU A 98 13.26 21.21 8.73
N THR A 99 13.17 22.52 8.92
CA THR A 99 12.11 23.12 9.74
C THR A 99 10.74 22.88 9.12
N VAL A 100 10.59 23.12 7.82
CA VAL A 100 9.32 22.89 7.13
C VAL A 100 9.01 21.40 7.06
N LEU A 101 10.00 20.57 6.70
CA LEU A 101 9.82 19.12 6.61
C LEU A 101 9.39 18.49 7.95
N LYS A 102 10.00 18.92 9.06
CA LYS A 102 9.62 18.45 10.41
C LYS A 102 8.16 18.77 10.75
N ILE A 103 7.70 19.96 10.40
CA ILE A 103 6.30 20.37 10.65
C ILE A 103 5.35 19.53 9.79
N GLU A 104 5.65 19.33 8.52
CA GLU A 104 4.79 18.55 7.63
C GLU A 104 4.75 17.07 8.00
N LEU A 105 5.91 16.48 8.34
CA LEU A 105 5.97 15.09 8.81
C LEU A 105 5.26 14.88 10.16
N HIS A 106 5.28 15.88 11.04
CA HIS A 106 4.54 15.86 12.30
C HIS A 106 3.02 15.84 12.08
N ASN A 107 2.56 16.56 11.06
CA ASN A 107 1.13 16.65 10.72
C ASN A 107 0.65 15.53 9.77
N ALA A 108 1.56 14.72 9.25
CA ALA A 108 1.20 13.60 8.37
C ALA A 108 0.74 12.39 9.19
N ASP A 109 -0.52 12.03 9.03
CA ASP A 109 -1.06 10.81 9.66
C ASP A 109 -0.31 9.58 9.17
N SER A 110 0.29 8.85 10.10
CA SER A 110 1.04 7.63 9.82
C SER A 110 0.45 6.45 10.58
N TYR A 111 0.24 5.33 9.88
CA TYR A 111 -0.33 4.13 10.47
C TYR A 111 0.65 2.97 10.39
N PHE A 112 0.85 2.28 11.51
CA PHE A 112 1.63 1.06 11.55
C PHE A 112 0.72 -0.15 11.29
N VAL A 113 0.93 -0.81 10.16
CA VAL A 113 0.17 -2.00 9.79
C VAL A 113 0.83 -3.23 10.39
N THR A 114 0.19 -3.83 11.40
CA THR A 114 0.69 -5.03 12.10
C THR A 114 0.65 -6.27 11.19
N ARG A 115 1.48 -7.28 11.50
CA ARG A 115 1.40 -8.57 10.80
C ARG A 115 0.07 -9.26 11.09
N LYS A 116 -0.53 -9.83 10.05
CA LYS A 116 -1.78 -10.58 10.15
C LYS A 116 -1.48 -12.09 10.10
N GLY A 117 -1.21 -12.71 11.20
CA GLY A 117 -0.76 -14.10 11.29
C GLY A 117 -1.29 -15.00 10.14
N GLY A 118 -0.38 -15.65 9.42
CA GLY A 118 -0.70 -16.46 8.23
C GLY A 118 -0.78 -15.69 6.91
N TYR A 119 -0.74 -14.35 6.93
CA TYR A 119 -0.77 -13.50 5.72
C TYR A 119 0.39 -12.51 5.72
N ASP A 120 1.06 -12.37 4.59
CA ASP A 120 2.02 -11.29 4.37
C ASP A 120 1.28 -9.97 4.16
N THR A 121 1.56 -8.98 5.01
CA THR A 121 0.88 -7.68 4.99
C THR A 121 1.13 -6.93 3.68
N GLN A 122 2.33 -7.07 3.09
CA GLN A 122 2.64 -6.44 1.82
C GLN A 122 1.82 -7.05 0.68
N VAL A 123 1.71 -8.38 0.67
CA VAL A 123 0.87 -9.10 -0.31
C VAL A 123 -0.59 -8.69 -0.15
N LEU A 124 -1.11 -8.62 1.09
CA LEU A 124 -2.49 -8.16 1.33
C LEU A 124 -2.77 -6.78 0.75
N VAL A 125 -1.83 -5.85 0.88
CA VAL A 125 -2.02 -4.46 0.41
C VAL A 125 -1.85 -4.31 -1.09
N SER A 126 -0.88 -5.03 -1.69
CA SER A 126 -0.45 -4.80 -3.08
C SER A 126 -1.00 -5.81 -4.07
N ASN A 127 -1.06 -7.10 -3.69
CA ASN A 127 -1.31 -8.23 -4.57
C ASN A 127 -2.14 -9.31 -3.84
N ALA A 128 -3.24 -8.93 -3.18
CA ALA A 128 -4.03 -9.83 -2.34
C ALA A 128 -4.51 -11.09 -3.09
N GLU A 129 -4.64 -11.02 -4.41
CA GLU A 129 -4.98 -12.17 -5.27
C GLU A 129 -3.98 -13.32 -5.19
N GLU A 130 -2.72 -13.07 -4.82
CA GLU A 130 -1.71 -14.13 -4.61
C GLU A 130 -2.06 -15.07 -3.44
N ASN A 131 -2.96 -14.64 -2.55
CA ASN A 131 -3.49 -15.50 -1.49
C ASN A 131 -4.57 -16.48 -1.98
N PHE A 132 -4.99 -16.42 -3.24
CA PHE A 132 -6.03 -17.24 -3.86
C PHE A 132 -5.43 -18.13 -4.97
N PRO A 133 -6.20 -19.08 -5.54
CA PRO A 133 -5.70 -19.89 -6.65
C PRO A 133 -5.19 -19.03 -7.80
N SER A 134 -4.02 -19.39 -8.35
CA SER A 134 -3.30 -18.59 -9.37
C SER A 134 -4.09 -18.37 -10.66
N ASP A 135 -5.08 -19.21 -10.94
CA ASP A 135 -5.95 -19.13 -12.11
C ASP A 135 -7.23 -18.31 -11.87
N LEU A 136 -7.43 -17.78 -10.66
CA LEU A 136 -8.63 -17.01 -10.32
C LEU A 136 -8.82 -15.82 -11.27
N GLY A 137 -7.75 -15.07 -11.53
CA GLY A 137 -7.79 -13.90 -12.41
C GLY A 137 -8.16 -14.21 -13.85
N VAL A 138 -7.78 -15.42 -14.32
CA VAL A 138 -8.12 -15.90 -15.66
C VAL A 138 -9.55 -16.41 -15.71
N LYS A 139 -9.96 -17.22 -14.71
CA LYS A 139 -11.28 -17.85 -14.67
C LYS A 139 -12.39 -16.91 -14.25
N VAL A 140 -12.12 -16.02 -13.30
CA VAL A 140 -13.13 -15.12 -12.71
C VAL A 140 -12.53 -13.72 -12.53
N PRO A 141 -12.21 -12.99 -13.61
CA PRO A 141 -11.60 -11.65 -13.50
C PRO A 141 -12.47 -10.67 -12.71
N ALA A 142 -13.79 -10.86 -12.71
CA ALA A 142 -14.72 -10.04 -11.94
C ALA A 142 -14.57 -10.17 -10.41
N ALA A 143 -13.89 -11.19 -9.90
CA ALA A 143 -13.60 -11.35 -8.47
C ALA A 143 -12.37 -10.55 -8.00
N ILE A 144 -11.45 -10.21 -8.90
CA ILE A 144 -10.16 -9.62 -8.56
C ILE A 144 -10.27 -8.28 -7.82
N PRO A 145 -11.12 -7.32 -8.23
CA PRO A 145 -11.28 -6.07 -7.48
C PRO A 145 -11.68 -6.31 -6.02
N ASP A 146 -12.67 -7.17 -5.79
CA ASP A 146 -13.13 -7.48 -4.44
C ASP A 146 -12.08 -8.24 -3.62
N VAL A 147 -11.31 -9.14 -4.23
CA VAL A 147 -10.18 -9.83 -3.57
C VAL A 147 -9.10 -8.83 -3.12
N ARG A 148 -8.76 -7.87 -3.97
CA ARG A 148 -7.78 -6.82 -3.64
C ARG A 148 -8.28 -5.91 -2.51
N ASP A 149 -9.54 -5.54 -2.55
CA ASP A 149 -10.14 -4.71 -1.51
C ASP A 149 -10.29 -5.48 -0.18
N ALA A 150 -10.63 -6.78 -0.24
CA ALA A 150 -10.63 -7.65 0.94
C ALA A 150 -9.25 -7.70 1.61
N GLY A 151 -8.18 -7.86 0.83
CA GLY A 151 -6.81 -7.86 1.34
C GLY A 151 -6.44 -6.55 2.03
N LYS A 152 -6.73 -5.40 1.42
CA LYS A 152 -6.52 -4.10 2.04
C LYS A 152 -7.33 -3.96 3.33
N CYS A 153 -8.62 -4.33 3.29
CA CYS A 153 -9.47 -4.29 4.48
C CYS A 153 -8.90 -5.14 5.62
N LEU A 154 -8.41 -6.35 5.34
CA LEU A 154 -7.78 -7.18 6.34
C LEU A 154 -6.49 -6.56 6.88
N ALA A 155 -5.63 -6.02 6.01
CA ALA A 155 -4.39 -5.36 6.40
C ALA A 155 -4.63 -4.20 7.38
N PHE A 156 -5.68 -3.41 7.13
CA PHE A 156 -6.05 -2.24 7.94
C PHE A 156 -7.12 -2.53 9.02
N GLU A 157 -7.38 -3.79 9.33
CA GLU A 157 -8.29 -4.24 10.39
C GLU A 157 -9.75 -3.77 10.20
N MET A 158 -10.14 -3.47 8.98
CA MET A 158 -11.53 -3.24 8.58
C MET A 158 -12.23 -4.59 8.36
N ASN A 159 -12.34 -5.38 9.42
CA ASN A 159 -12.64 -6.81 9.38
C ASN A 159 -13.99 -7.12 8.72
N THR A 160 -15.04 -6.39 9.09
CA THR A 160 -16.39 -6.55 8.51
C THR A 160 -16.39 -6.22 7.01
N ALA A 161 -15.69 -5.15 6.59
CA ALA A 161 -15.56 -4.80 5.19
C ALA A 161 -14.75 -5.87 4.41
N CYS A 162 -13.71 -6.45 5.02
CA CYS A 162 -13.01 -7.60 4.47
C CYS A 162 -13.98 -8.75 4.16
N GLY A 163 -14.82 -9.10 5.12
CA GLY A 163 -15.85 -10.14 4.95
C GLY A 163 -16.81 -9.84 3.80
N PHE A 164 -17.30 -8.60 3.69
CA PHE A 164 -18.15 -8.21 2.56
C PHE A 164 -17.47 -8.40 1.21
N HIS A 165 -16.24 -7.95 1.06
CA HIS A 165 -15.51 -8.08 -0.20
C HIS A 165 -15.20 -9.55 -0.54
N VAL A 166 -14.79 -10.37 0.43
CA VAL A 166 -14.57 -11.80 0.23
C VAL A 166 -15.84 -12.50 -0.26
N LEU A 167 -16.99 -12.20 0.36
CA LEU A 167 -18.27 -12.81 -0.03
C LEU A 167 -18.74 -12.34 -1.41
N ARG A 168 -18.50 -11.07 -1.78
CA ARG A 168 -18.78 -10.57 -3.14
C ARG A 168 -17.91 -11.24 -4.20
N ALA A 169 -16.63 -11.43 -3.92
CA ALA A 169 -15.73 -12.21 -4.77
C ALA A 169 -16.26 -13.63 -4.95
N THR A 170 -16.71 -14.28 -3.87
CA THR A 170 -17.31 -15.61 -3.89
C THR A 170 -18.60 -15.64 -4.72
N GLU A 171 -19.43 -14.60 -4.66
CA GLU A 171 -20.62 -14.52 -5.53
C GLU A 171 -20.25 -14.43 -7.01
N ALA A 172 -19.14 -13.75 -7.37
CA ALA A 172 -18.64 -13.75 -8.73
C ALA A 172 -18.18 -15.16 -9.18
N VAL A 173 -17.49 -15.89 -8.30
CA VAL A 173 -17.11 -17.30 -8.53
C VAL A 173 -18.36 -18.18 -8.70
N CYS A 174 -19.39 -18.02 -7.86
CA CYS A 174 -20.64 -18.78 -7.97
C CYS A 174 -21.32 -18.59 -9.34
N ARG A 175 -21.26 -17.40 -9.92
CA ARG A 175 -21.84 -17.13 -11.26
C ARG A 175 -21.12 -17.95 -12.34
N VAL A 176 -19.80 -17.90 -12.36
CA VAL A 176 -18.99 -18.66 -13.33
C VAL A 176 -19.15 -20.17 -13.11
N TYR A 177 -19.16 -20.62 -11.85
CA TYR A 177 -19.40 -22.01 -11.52
C TYR A 177 -20.78 -22.50 -12.01
N TRP A 178 -21.84 -21.68 -11.82
CA TRP A 178 -23.17 -21.97 -12.35
C TRP A 178 -23.13 -22.19 -13.86
N GLU A 179 -22.54 -21.27 -14.62
CA GLU A 179 -22.44 -21.39 -16.08
C GLU A 179 -21.73 -22.68 -16.51
N ALA A 180 -20.63 -23.01 -15.83
CA ALA A 180 -19.83 -24.20 -16.13
C ALA A 180 -20.61 -25.51 -15.91
N VAL A 181 -21.30 -25.64 -14.75
CA VAL A 181 -21.95 -26.93 -14.39
C VAL A 181 -23.35 -27.08 -14.97
N THR A 182 -24.01 -25.98 -15.34
CA THR A 182 -25.35 -26.01 -15.95
C THR A 182 -25.34 -25.86 -17.47
N LYS A 183 -24.16 -25.80 -18.10
CA LYS A 183 -23.99 -25.54 -19.54
C LYS A 183 -24.69 -24.23 -19.97
N LYS A 184 -24.45 -23.18 -19.21
CA LYS A 184 -24.97 -21.82 -19.45
C LYS A 184 -26.48 -21.67 -19.38
N MET A 185 -27.15 -22.41 -18.50
CA MET A 185 -28.53 -22.10 -18.16
C MET A 185 -28.71 -20.67 -17.66
N ALA A 186 -29.92 -20.12 -17.83
CA ALA A 186 -30.23 -18.79 -17.30
C ALA A 186 -29.95 -18.70 -15.79
N HIS A 187 -29.34 -17.60 -15.37
CA HIS A 187 -29.06 -17.40 -13.95
C HIS A 187 -30.32 -17.29 -13.12
N PRO A 188 -30.36 -17.90 -11.94
CA PRO A 188 -31.48 -17.77 -11.03
C PRO A 188 -31.60 -16.32 -10.52
N ARG A 189 -32.76 -15.94 -10.07
CA ARG A 189 -33.02 -14.64 -9.43
C ARG A 189 -33.55 -14.85 -8.02
N PRO A 190 -33.08 -14.07 -7.03
CA PRO A 190 -31.96 -13.14 -7.08
C PRO A 190 -30.61 -13.85 -7.30
N LYS A 191 -29.60 -13.15 -7.84
CA LYS A 191 -28.26 -13.69 -8.14
C LYS A 191 -27.35 -13.72 -6.90
N THR A 192 -27.78 -14.39 -5.83
CA THR A 192 -27.06 -14.49 -4.55
C THR A 192 -26.46 -15.89 -4.37
N MET A 193 -25.40 -16.00 -3.54
CA MET A 193 -24.78 -17.28 -3.19
C MET A 193 -25.80 -18.34 -2.77
N GLY A 194 -26.70 -18.00 -1.84
CA GLY A 194 -27.71 -18.92 -1.34
C GLY A 194 -28.70 -19.39 -2.44
N THR A 195 -29.06 -18.50 -3.38
CA THR A 195 -29.92 -18.89 -4.50
C THR A 195 -29.20 -19.82 -5.45
N TYR A 196 -27.90 -19.59 -5.74
CA TYR A 196 -27.10 -20.50 -6.55
C TYR A 196 -26.96 -21.86 -5.87
N ALA A 197 -26.62 -21.92 -4.58
CA ALA A 197 -26.49 -23.18 -3.85
C ALA A 197 -27.80 -24.00 -3.89
N ARG A 198 -28.90 -23.38 -3.54
CA ARG A 198 -30.22 -24.05 -3.55
C ARG A 198 -30.60 -24.56 -4.94
N LYS A 199 -30.42 -23.75 -5.99
CA LYS A 199 -30.76 -24.16 -7.36
C LYS A 199 -29.87 -25.27 -7.90
N LEU A 200 -28.57 -25.25 -7.56
CA LEU A 200 -27.65 -26.36 -7.90
C LEU A 200 -28.05 -27.67 -7.21
N GLU A 201 -28.49 -27.60 -5.95
CA GLU A 201 -28.99 -28.74 -5.20
C GLU A 201 -30.29 -29.29 -5.83
N GLU A 202 -31.27 -28.41 -6.10
CA GLU A 202 -32.54 -28.79 -6.76
C GLU A 202 -32.31 -29.45 -8.13
N LEU A 203 -31.36 -29.00 -8.92
CA LEU A 203 -31.01 -29.51 -10.23
C LEU A 203 -30.07 -30.74 -10.19
N ASN A 204 -29.60 -31.11 -9.00
CA ASN A 204 -28.54 -32.12 -8.82
C ASN A 204 -27.32 -31.86 -9.72
N LYS A 205 -26.88 -30.57 -9.78
CA LYS A 205 -25.73 -30.09 -10.57
C LYS A 205 -24.60 -29.62 -9.68
N GLY A 206 -23.37 -29.69 -10.22
CA GLY A 206 -22.17 -29.32 -9.49
C GLY A 206 -21.68 -30.41 -8.53
N ALA A 207 -20.48 -30.24 -8.01
CA ALA A 207 -19.91 -31.12 -7.01
C ALA A 207 -20.61 -30.90 -5.65
N LYS A 208 -21.10 -31.98 -5.03
CA LYS A 208 -21.80 -31.90 -3.72
C LYS A 208 -21.01 -31.13 -2.66
N LYS A 209 -19.69 -31.36 -2.58
CA LYS A 209 -18.80 -30.66 -1.65
C LYS A 209 -18.83 -29.16 -1.88
N THR A 210 -18.73 -28.71 -3.13
CA THR A 210 -18.75 -27.29 -3.50
C THR A 210 -20.09 -26.64 -3.18
N VAL A 211 -21.21 -27.28 -3.55
CA VAL A 211 -22.57 -26.78 -3.26
C VAL A 211 -22.79 -26.67 -1.76
N SER A 212 -22.36 -27.67 -0.99
CA SER A 212 -22.44 -27.65 0.48
C SER A 212 -21.60 -26.52 1.09
N ALA A 213 -20.38 -26.30 0.59
CA ALA A 213 -19.53 -25.19 1.05
C ALA A 213 -20.15 -23.81 0.79
N ILE A 214 -20.72 -23.60 -0.41
CA ILE A 214 -21.43 -22.34 -0.74
C ILE A 214 -22.62 -22.13 0.20
N LYS A 215 -23.37 -23.20 0.51
CA LYS A 215 -24.51 -23.12 1.45
C LYS A 215 -24.06 -22.73 2.85
N GLN A 216 -23.02 -23.38 3.38
CA GLN A 216 -22.45 -23.05 4.69
C GLN A 216 -21.92 -21.60 4.74
N LEU A 217 -21.17 -21.15 3.74
CA LEU A 217 -20.70 -19.76 3.65
C LEU A 217 -21.88 -18.78 3.63
N THR A 218 -23.00 -19.13 3.00
CA THR A 218 -24.19 -18.28 2.97
C THR A 218 -24.83 -18.20 4.35
N GLU A 219 -25.06 -19.34 4.99
CA GLU A 219 -25.80 -19.42 6.25
C GLU A 219 -24.98 -18.90 7.44
N LEU A 220 -23.70 -19.27 7.53
CA LEU A 220 -22.85 -18.97 8.70
C LEU A 220 -22.13 -17.62 8.61
N HIS A 221 -21.95 -17.07 7.41
CA HIS A 221 -21.15 -15.85 7.25
C HIS A 221 -21.91 -14.74 6.51
N ARG A 222 -22.44 -15.03 5.31
CA ARG A 222 -23.05 -13.98 4.48
C ARG A 222 -24.32 -13.41 5.10
N ASN A 223 -25.22 -14.28 5.56
CA ASN A 223 -26.50 -13.82 6.10
C ASN A 223 -26.32 -13.03 7.42
N PRO A 224 -25.54 -13.51 8.41
CA PRO A 224 -25.26 -12.71 9.59
C PRO A 224 -24.64 -11.35 9.24
N LEU A 225 -23.62 -11.33 8.38
CA LEU A 225 -22.86 -10.14 8.08
C LEU A 225 -23.66 -9.00 7.44
N ILE A 226 -24.76 -9.29 6.74
CA ILE A 226 -25.65 -8.24 6.18
C ILE A 226 -26.53 -7.57 7.23
N HIS A 227 -26.59 -8.09 8.45
CA HIS A 227 -27.32 -7.47 9.54
C HIS A 227 -26.43 -6.47 10.30
N PRO A 228 -26.95 -5.28 10.65
CA PRO A 228 -26.12 -4.22 11.24
C PRO A 228 -25.59 -4.54 12.64
N ASN A 229 -26.08 -5.59 13.27
CA ASN A 229 -25.65 -6.01 14.61
C ASN A 229 -24.45 -6.96 14.60
N ASP A 230 -24.06 -7.47 13.42
CA ASP A 230 -22.95 -8.41 13.29
C ASP A 230 -21.71 -7.72 12.76
N SER A 231 -20.58 -7.97 13.40
CA SER A 231 -19.26 -7.50 12.99
C SER A 231 -18.27 -8.65 13.10
N LEU A 232 -17.26 -8.64 12.25
CA LEU A 232 -16.18 -9.64 12.31
C LEU A 232 -15.02 -9.13 13.17
N THR A 233 -14.52 -10.01 14.01
CA THR A 233 -13.20 -9.87 14.61
C THR A 233 -12.11 -10.12 13.56
N LEU A 234 -10.86 -9.78 13.88
CA LEU A 234 -9.73 -10.04 13.00
C LEU A 234 -9.57 -11.55 12.68
N ASP A 235 -9.76 -12.40 13.69
CA ASP A 235 -9.61 -13.85 13.52
C ASP A 235 -10.73 -14.45 12.68
N GLU A 236 -11.97 -13.97 12.83
CA GLU A 236 -13.09 -14.37 11.98
C GLU A 236 -12.90 -13.93 10.53
N ALA A 237 -12.40 -12.71 10.29
CA ALA A 237 -12.10 -12.23 8.94
C ALA A 237 -10.99 -13.07 8.27
N LYS A 238 -9.92 -13.42 9.03
CA LYS A 238 -8.86 -14.32 8.56
C LYS A 238 -9.39 -15.71 8.24
N ALA A 239 -10.23 -16.26 9.13
CA ALA A 239 -10.85 -17.57 8.94
C ALA A 239 -11.73 -17.57 7.70
N LEU A 240 -12.56 -16.54 7.50
CA LEU A 240 -13.42 -16.41 6.33
C LEU A 240 -12.62 -16.33 5.02
N MET A 241 -11.54 -15.53 4.98
CA MET A 241 -10.62 -15.53 3.83
C MET A 241 -10.03 -16.92 3.56
N GLY A 242 -9.64 -17.64 4.60
CA GLY A 242 -9.14 -19.02 4.49
C GLY A 242 -10.18 -20.00 3.96
N CYS A 243 -11.42 -19.90 4.44
CA CYS A 243 -12.53 -20.76 3.98
C CYS A 243 -12.87 -20.56 2.50
N VAL A 244 -12.82 -19.32 2.02
CA VAL A 244 -13.13 -19.00 0.61
C VAL A 244 -11.99 -19.40 -0.33
N ARG A 245 -10.75 -19.43 0.15
CA ARG A 245 -9.57 -19.87 -0.62
C ARG A 245 -9.61 -21.36 -0.99
N ALA A 246 -10.17 -22.20 -0.14
CA ALA A 246 -10.22 -23.66 -0.30
C ALA A 246 -11.26 -24.12 -1.33
#